data_1e8c7cfe4dafd4a1dd4eea71c662ac3f
#
_entry.id   1e8c7cfe4dafd4a1dd4eea71c662ac3f
#
_cell.length_a   1.000
_cell.length_b   1.000
_cell.length_c   1.000
_cell.angle_alpha   90.00
_cell.angle_beta   90.00
_cell.angle_gamma   90.00
#
_symmetry.space_group_name_H-M   'P 1'
#
loop_
_entity.id
_entity.type
_entity.pdbx_description
1 polymer ?
#
loop_
_entity_poly.entity_id
_entity_poly.type
_entity_poly.pdbx_seq_one_letter_code
_entity_poly.pdbx_strand_id
1 'polypeptide(L)'
;MSQNTFAALGVGADLSAALDARGISSPFQIQSRAIPPALAGTDLLAKSPTGSGKTLAFAIPLVERAPRDDARPAALVLVPTRELAVQVSEEIESLAAVRDLRVATVYGGVALRPQANLARDAHVIVATPGRLQDLLDRRLVTLDAVEILVLDEADRMLDMGFKPQVDRIVKRLPRDRQTMFFSATLDGEVGQLADQYTSDAARHEASFAPDQGA
;
A
#
# COMPACT_ATOMS: atom_id res chain seq x y z
N MET A 1 21.89 16.23 17.13
CA MET A 1 20.48 16.34 16.72
C MET A 1 20.27 15.35 15.58
N SER A 2 19.60 14.25 15.83
CA SER A 2 19.28 13.29 14.77
C SER A 2 18.34 13.98 13.79
N GLN A 3 18.79 14.22 12.57
CA GLN A 3 17.96 14.85 11.56
C GLN A 3 16.83 13.85 11.22
N ASN A 4 15.58 14.25 11.43
CA ASN A 4 14.41 13.49 11.03
C ASN A 4 14.24 13.61 9.51
N THR A 5 14.99 12.81 8.74
CA THR A 5 14.99 12.80 7.29
C THR A 5 14.64 11.42 6.76
N PHE A 6 14.12 11.32 5.54
CA PHE A 6 13.84 10.02 4.90
C PHE A 6 15.11 9.18 4.74
N ALA A 7 16.24 9.80 4.43
CA ALA A 7 17.52 9.09 4.36
C ALA A 7 17.91 8.44 5.71
N ALA A 8 17.66 9.12 6.82
CA ALA A 8 17.91 8.57 8.16
C ALA A 8 17.01 7.37 8.50
N LEU A 9 15.85 7.24 7.84
CA LEU A 9 14.96 6.09 7.94
C LEU A 9 15.38 4.89 7.07
N GLY A 10 16.39 5.06 6.24
CA GLY A 10 16.87 4.01 5.32
C GLY A 10 16.32 4.13 3.89
N VAL A 11 15.64 5.22 3.55
CA VAL A 11 15.14 5.48 2.19
C VAL A 11 16.32 5.79 1.27
N GLY A 12 16.33 5.19 0.08
CA GLY A 12 17.38 5.38 -0.90
C GLY A 12 17.53 6.84 -1.36
N ALA A 13 18.73 7.21 -1.79
CA ALA A 13 19.06 8.58 -2.18
C ALA A 13 18.21 9.09 -3.36
N ASP A 14 17.87 8.22 -4.30
CA ASP A 14 17.02 8.51 -5.46
C ASP A 14 15.58 8.89 -5.04
N LEU A 15 14.96 8.09 -4.17
CA LEU A 15 13.62 8.39 -3.65
C LEU A 15 13.63 9.60 -2.71
N SER A 16 14.65 9.73 -1.87
CA SER A 16 14.80 10.91 -1.00
C SER A 16 14.90 12.20 -1.83
N ALA A 17 15.67 12.19 -2.92
CA ALA A 17 15.78 13.32 -3.84
C ALA A 17 14.45 13.63 -4.56
N ALA A 18 13.69 12.61 -4.95
CA ALA A 18 12.37 12.78 -5.56
C ALA A 18 11.37 13.39 -4.58
N LEU A 19 11.41 13.02 -3.31
CA LEU A 19 10.60 13.63 -2.24
C LEU A 19 10.98 15.08 -1.99
N ASP A 20 12.27 15.38 -1.89
CA ASP A 20 12.77 16.74 -1.71
C ASP A 20 12.36 17.66 -2.87
N ALA A 21 12.41 17.18 -4.11
CA ALA A 21 11.96 17.91 -5.30
C ALA A 21 10.47 18.28 -5.25
N ARG A 22 9.67 17.55 -4.47
CA ARG A 22 8.25 17.83 -4.20
C ARG A 22 8.02 18.67 -2.95
N GLY A 23 9.08 19.12 -2.29
CA GLY A 23 9.00 19.86 -1.03
C GLY A 23 8.71 18.99 0.20
N ILE A 24 8.89 17.67 0.08
CA ILE A 24 8.66 16.71 1.16
C ILE A 24 10.03 16.31 1.74
N SER A 25 10.56 17.12 2.63
CA SER A 25 11.91 16.94 3.18
C SER A 25 11.94 16.22 4.53
N SER A 26 10.85 16.25 5.27
CA SER A 26 10.75 15.67 6.61
C SER A 26 9.61 14.67 6.70
N PRO A 27 9.83 13.48 7.27
CA PRO A 27 8.77 12.49 7.46
C PRO A 27 7.80 12.89 8.59
N PHE A 28 6.51 12.62 8.40
CA PHE A 28 5.51 12.64 9.45
C PHE A 28 5.73 11.50 10.45
N GLN A 29 5.10 11.59 11.62
CA GLN A 29 5.27 10.61 12.70
C GLN A 29 4.97 9.18 12.24
N ILE A 30 3.87 8.97 11.51
CA ILE A 30 3.52 7.64 11.00
C ILE A 30 4.56 7.11 10.02
N GLN A 31 5.13 7.97 9.19
CA GLN A 31 6.19 7.61 8.25
C GLN A 31 7.47 7.23 8.99
N SER A 32 7.87 8.02 9.99
CA SER A 32 9.06 7.73 10.79
C SER A 32 8.97 6.39 11.52
N ARG A 33 7.78 5.99 11.93
CA ARG A 33 7.55 4.73 12.66
C ARG A 33 7.38 3.53 11.73
N ALA A 34 6.70 3.70 10.61
CA ALA A 34 6.33 2.61 9.72
C ALA A 34 7.43 2.26 8.70
N ILE A 35 8.17 3.25 8.18
CA ILE A 35 9.13 3.03 7.10
C ILE A 35 10.27 2.09 7.50
N PRO A 36 10.96 2.25 8.64
CA PRO A 36 12.08 1.37 8.98
C PRO A 36 11.72 -0.13 9.06
N PRO A 37 10.70 -0.55 9.81
CA PRO A 37 10.32 -1.97 9.84
C PRO A 37 9.78 -2.46 8.49
N ALA A 38 9.08 -1.61 7.73
CA ALA A 38 8.60 -1.96 6.40
C ALA A 38 9.74 -2.19 5.41
N LEU A 39 10.79 -1.38 5.44
CA LEU A 39 12.00 -1.59 4.64
C LEU A 39 12.74 -2.89 5.00
N ALA A 40 12.66 -3.31 6.24
CA ALA A 40 13.18 -4.61 6.71
C ALA A 40 12.34 -5.80 6.26
N GLY A 41 11.18 -5.58 5.64
CA GLY A 41 10.27 -6.64 5.20
C GLY A 41 9.29 -7.13 6.26
N THR A 42 9.22 -6.46 7.41
CA THR A 42 8.31 -6.80 8.50
C THR A 42 6.87 -6.42 8.11
N ASP A 43 5.91 -7.27 8.46
CA ASP A 43 4.49 -6.93 8.37
C ASP A 43 4.15 -5.77 9.30
N LEU A 44 3.20 -4.93 8.91
CA LEU A 44 2.77 -3.77 9.68
C LEU A 44 1.28 -3.80 10.00
N LEU A 45 0.94 -3.43 11.22
CA LEU A 45 -0.39 -2.98 11.63
C LEU A 45 -0.30 -1.51 12.01
N ALA A 46 -0.87 -0.62 11.20
CA ALA A 46 -0.81 0.81 11.43
C ALA A 46 -2.20 1.36 11.70
N LYS A 47 -2.43 1.83 12.90
CA LYS A 47 -3.61 2.62 13.25
C LYS A 47 -3.32 4.07 12.90
N SER A 48 -3.99 4.57 11.88
CA SER A 48 -3.70 5.86 11.31
C SER A 48 -4.96 6.50 10.76
N PRO A 49 -5.31 7.71 11.22
CA PRO A 49 -6.44 8.44 10.68
C PRO A 49 -6.15 8.96 9.27
N THR A 50 -7.22 9.35 8.57
CA THR A 50 -7.15 10.03 7.27
C THR A 50 -6.34 11.33 7.40
N GLY A 51 -5.47 11.61 6.41
CA GLY A 51 -4.65 12.83 6.39
C GLY A 51 -3.38 12.80 7.24
N SER A 52 -2.99 11.64 7.75
CA SER A 52 -1.80 11.46 8.59
C SER A 52 -0.48 11.27 7.81
N GLY A 53 -0.52 11.33 6.47
CA GLY A 53 0.64 11.00 5.63
C GLY A 53 0.87 9.49 5.43
N LYS A 54 -0.12 8.66 5.73
CA LYS A 54 -0.03 7.18 5.66
C LYS A 54 0.31 6.65 4.27
N THR A 55 -0.10 7.35 3.20
CA THR A 55 0.17 6.87 1.83
C THR A 55 1.66 6.74 1.57
N LEU A 56 2.46 7.74 1.91
CA LEU A 56 3.92 7.64 1.79
C LEU A 56 4.52 6.62 2.75
N ALA A 57 3.89 6.38 3.90
CA ALA A 57 4.35 5.40 4.87
C ALA A 57 4.38 3.97 4.28
N PHE A 58 3.49 3.64 3.36
CA PHE A 58 3.55 2.36 2.64
C PHE A 58 4.09 2.49 1.20
N ALA A 59 3.89 3.60 0.51
CA ALA A 59 4.35 3.78 -0.87
C ALA A 59 5.88 3.75 -0.97
N ILE A 60 6.58 4.38 -0.04
CA ILE A 60 8.05 4.38 -0.01
C ILE A 60 8.62 2.97 0.18
N PRO A 61 8.26 2.21 1.21
CA PRO A 61 8.75 0.84 1.35
C PRO A 61 8.35 -0.07 0.19
N LEU A 62 7.13 0.10 -0.33
CA LEU A 62 6.65 -0.67 -1.47
C LEU A 62 7.54 -0.46 -2.70
N VAL A 63 7.84 0.78 -3.05
CA VAL A 63 8.70 1.11 -4.21
C VAL A 63 10.16 0.68 -3.97
N GLU A 64 10.65 0.83 -2.73
CA GLU A 64 12.00 0.36 -2.36
C GLU A 64 12.16 -1.14 -2.55
N ARG A 65 11.16 -1.92 -2.17
CA ARG A 65 11.22 -3.37 -2.08
C ARG A 65 10.62 -4.12 -3.27
N ALA A 66 9.80 -3.45 -4.10
CA ALA A 66 9.15 -4.12 -5.23
C ALA A 66 10.21 -4.68 -6.20
N PRO A 67 10.16 -5.98 -6.53
CA PRO A 67 11.02 -6.57 -7.54
C PRO A 67 10.88 -5.87 -8.89
N ARG A 68 12.00 -5.73 -9.59
CA ARG A 68 12.07 -5.12 -10.94
C ARG A 68 12.16 -6.14 -12.07
N ASP A 69 12.08 -7.40 -11.71
CA ASP A 69 12.14 -8.51 -12.67
C ASP A 69 10.81 -8.61 -13.48
N ASP A 70 10.77 -9.61 -14.36
CA ASP A 70 9.61 -9.82 -15.24
C ASP A 70 8.40 -10.47 -14.54
N ALA A 71 8.52 -10.91 -13.30
CA ALA A 71 7.42 -11.48 -12.54
C ALA A 71 6.46 -10.38 -12.06
N ARG A 72 5.29 -10.28 -12.68
CA ARG A 72 4.32 -9.20 -12.47
C ARG A 72 2.92 -9.72 -12.26
N PRO A 73 2.10 -8.97 -11.50
CA PRO A 73 2.43 -7.88 -10.57
C PRO A 73 3.17 -8.36 -9.32
N ALA A 74 4.07 -7.53 -8.80
CA ALA A 74 4.89 -7.82 -7.61
C ALA A 74 4.30 -7.23 -6.32
N ALA A 75 3.49 -6.19 -6.44
CA ALA A 75 2.83 -5.53 -5.31
C ALA A 75 1.37 -5.24 -5.60
N LEU A 76 0.53 -5.36 -4.57
CA LEU A 76 -0.90 -5.08 -4.61
C LEU A 76 -1.28 -4.15 -3.47
N VAL A 77 -2.00 -3.07 -3.79
CA VAL A 77 -2.63 -2.17 -2.82
C VAL A 77 -4.14 -2.25 -2.99
N LEU A 78 -4.86 -2.65 -1.95
CA LEU A 78 -6.32 -2.66 -1.91
C LEU A 78 -6.84 -1.42 -1.20
N VAL A 79 -7.80 -0.75 -1.81
CA VAL A 79 -8.44 0.46 -1.30
C VAL A 79 -9.95 0.39 -1.49
N PRO A 80 -10.76 1.11 -0.67
CA PRO A 80 -12.22 0.97 -0.68
C PRO A 80 -12.92 1.65 -1.87
N THR A 81 -12.35 2.72 -2.42
CA THR A 81 -13.04 3.56 -3.41
C THR A 81 -12.17 3.84 -4.64
N ARG A 82 -12.84 4.13 -5.76
CA ARG A 82 -12.20 4.58 -7.00
C ARG A 82 -11.37 5.85 -6.79
N GLU A 83 -11.88 6.81 -6.06
CA GLU A 83 -11.22 8.09 -5.80
C GLU A 83 -9.92 7.86 -5.04
N LEU A 84 -9.94 7.01 -4.02
CA LEU A 84 -8.75 6.65 -3.27
C LEU A 84 -7.76 5.85 -4.12
N ALA A 85 -8.24 4.96 -4.98
CA ALA A 85 -7.39 4.22 -5.91
C ALA A 85 -6.59 5.17 -6.82
N VAL A 86 -7.23 6.18 -7.36
CA VAL A 86 -6.57 7.20 -8.20
C VAL A 86 -5.54 7.98 -7.40
N GLN A 87 -5.90 8.49 -6.21
CA GLN A 87 -4.99 9.26 -5.35
C GLN A 87 -3.76 8.45 -4.93
N VAL A 88 -3.96 7.21 -4.50
CA VAL A 88 -2.87 6.33 -4.08
C VAL A 88 -1.99 5.96 -5.27
N SER A 89 -2.57 5.69 -6.45
CA SER A 89 -1.81 5.42 -7.66
C SER A 89 -0.90 6.59 -8.03
N GLU A 90 -1.40 7.81 -8.03
CA GLU A 90 -0.62 9.02 -8.34
C GLU A 90 0.57 9.20 -7.38
N GLU A 91 0.36 8.96 -6.09
CA GLU A 91 1.43 9.02 -5.10
C GLU A 91 2.50 7.94 -5.34
N ILE A 92 2.10 6.71 -5.62
CA ILE A 92 3.03 5.62 -5.92
C ILE A 92 3.74 5.88 -7.25
N GLU A 93 3.04 6.31 -8.30
CA GLU A 93 3.62 6.61 -9.60
C GLU A 93 4.74 7.64 -9.52
N SER A 94 4.58 8.67 -8.70
CA SER A 94 5.58 9.72 -8.52
C SER A 94 6.92 9.18 -7.98
N LEU A 95 6.89 8.11 -7.21
CA LEU A 95 8.08 7.41 -6.70
C LEU A 95 8.51 6.26 -7.61
N ALA A 96 7.56 5.52 -8.14
CA ALA A 96 7.80 4.36 -9.00
C ALA A 96 8.52 4.72 -10.29
N ALA A 97 8.25 5.91 -10.85
CA ALA A 97 8.92 6.41 -12.04
C ALA A 97 10.44 6.53 -11.88
N VAL A 98 10.92 6.83 -10.68
CA VAL A 98 12.38 6.88 -10.35
C VAL A 98 13.05 5.52 -10.50
N ARG A 99 12.27 4.45 -10.39
CA ARG A 99 12.71 3.06 -10.39
C ARG A 99 12.24 2.28 -11.63
N ASP A 100 11.67 2.94 -12.62
CA ASP A 100 11.07 2.33 -13.82
C ASP A 100 9.99 1.27 -13.51
N LEU A 101 9.31 1.41 -12.38
CA LEU A 101 8.18 0.57 -12.01
C LEU A 101 6.89 1.10 -12.63
N ARG A 102 6.10 0.22 -13.23
CA ARG A 102 4.78 0.55 -13.79
C ARG A 102 3.69 0.31 -12.77
N VAL A 103 2.75 1.25 -12.68
CA VAL A 103 1.59 1.20 -11.78
C VAL A 103 0.32 1.12 -12.62
N ALA A 104 -0.59 0.24 -12.28
CA ALA A 104 -1.93 0.16 -12.85
C ALA A 104 -2.99 0.38 -11.79
N THR A 105 -4.01 1.17 -12.14
CA THR A 105 -5.16 1.44 -11.29
C THR A 105 -6.35 0.62 -11.77
N VAL A 106 -6.96 -0.15 -10.88
CA VAL A 106 -8.02 -1.13 -11.19
C VAL A 106 -9.28 -0.79 -10.39
N TYR A 107 -10.34 -0.37 -11.08
CA TYR A 107 -11.63 -0.02 -10.48
C TYR A 107 -12.79 -0.20 -11.46
N GLY A 108 -14.00 -0.33 -10.94
CA GLY A 108 -15.22 -0.50 -11.73
C GLY A 108 -15.67 0.76 -12.47
N GLY A 109 -16.63 0.58 -13.39
CA GLY A 109 -17.25 1.68 -14.14
C GLY A 109 -16.52 2.11 -15.41
N VAL A 110 -15.44 1.42 -15.79
CA VAL A 110 -14.68 1.63 -17.02
C VAL A 110 -14.52 0.31 -17.78
N ALA A 111 -14.09 0.39 -19.06
CA ALA A 111 -13.89 -0.79 -19.88
C ALA A 111 -12.91 -1.78 -19.23
N LEU A 112 -13.28 -3.05 -19.21
CA LEU A 112 -12.55 -4.11 -18.49
C LEU A 112 -11.24 -4.49 -19.18
N ARG A 113 -11.25 -4.70 -20.50
CA ARG A 113 -10.08 -5.22 -21.22
C ARG A 113 -8.87 -4.28 -21.23
N PRO A 114 -9.00 -2.98 -21.52
CA PRO A 114 -7.86 -2.07 -21.44
C PRO A 114 -7.24 -2.03 -20.06
N GLN A 115 -8.08 -2.03 -19.02
CA GLN A 115 -7.62 -2.05 -17.62
C GLN A 115 -6.89 -3.35 -17.27
N ALA A 116 -7.41 -4.50 -17.72
CA ALA A 116 -6.78 -5.80 -17.53
C ALA A 116 -5.40 -5.89 -18.19
N ASN A 117 -5.25 -5.32 -19.40
CA ASN A 117 -3.97 -5.30 -20.10
C ASN A 117 -2.93 -4.47 -19.33
N LEU A 118 -3.30 -3.29 -18.86
CA LEU A 118 -2.41 -2.46 -18.03
C LEU A 118 -2.04 -3.16 -16.73
N ALA A 119 -2.99 -3.79 -16.07
CA ALA A 119 -2.76 -4.52 -14.81
C ALA A 119 -1.80 -5.70 -14.98
N ARG A 120 -1.92 -6.45 -16.07
CA ARG A 120 -1.06 -7.60 -16.36
C ARG A 120 0.40 -7.21 -16.55
N ASP A 121 0.65 -6.03 -17.12
CA ASP A 121 2.00 -5.53 -17.41
C ASP A 121 2.57 -4.63 -16.30
N ALA A 122 1.80 -4.38 -15.25
CA ALA A 122 2.22 -3.54 -14.13
C ALA A 122 3.05 -4.30 -13.09
N HIS A 123 3.98 -3.61 -12.44
CA HIS A 123 4.68 -4.09 -11.25
C HIS A 123 3.83 -3.92 -10.00
N VAL A 124 3.05 -2.83 -9.96
CA VAL A 124 2.17 -2.47 -8.84
C VAL A 124 0.75 -2.32 -9.34
N ILE A 125 -0.19 -2.99 -8.67
CA ILE A 125 -1.63 -2.78 -8.88
C ILE A 125 -2.20 -2.05 -7.67
N VAL A 126 -2.92 -0.97 -7.91
CA VAL A 126 -3.77 -0.30 -6.92
C VAL A 126 -5.22 -0.55 -7.31
N ALA A 127 -5.98 -1.23 -6.48
CA ALA A 127 -7.28 -1.77 -6.86
C ALA A 127 -8.37 -1.57 -5.81
N THR A 128 -9.61 -1.39 -6.30
CA THR A 128 -10.81 -1.67 -5.52
C THR A 128 -11.16 -3.16 -5.61
N PRO A 129 -11.67 -3.77 -4.52
CA PRO A 129 -11.80 -5.23 -4.44
C PRO A 129 -12.69 -5.87 -5.51
N GLY A 130 -13.85 -5.24 -5.83
CA GLY A 130 -14.81 -5.83 -6.74
C GLY A 130 -14.29 -6.01 -8.16
N ARG A 131 -13.67 -5.00 -8.74
CA ARG A 131 -13.09 -5.08 -10.09
C ARG A 131 -11.88 -6.00 -10.14
N LEU A 132 -11.02 -5.98 -9.13
CA LEU A 132 -9.88 -6.90 -9.09
C LEU A 132 -10.35 -8.35 -9.05
N GLN A 133 -11.35 -8.65 -8.23
CA GLN A 133 -11.92 -10.00 -8.18
C GLN A 133 -12.49 -10.43 -9.54
N ASP A 134 -13.19 -9.54 -10.25
CA ASP A 134 -13.72 -9.84 -11.59
C ASP A 134 -12.57 -10.15 -12.59
N LEU A 135 -11.47 -9.42 -12.55
CA LEU A 135 -10.28 -9.71 -13.36
C LEU A 135 -9.67 -11.08 -13.01
N LEU A 136 -9.58 -11.41 -11.75
CA LEU A 136 -9.05 -12.69 -11.26
C LEU A 136 -9.95 -13.87 -11.66
N ASP A 137 -11.26 -13.74 -11.52
CA ASP A 137 -12.24 -14.77 -11.86
C ASP A 137 -12.27 -15.07 -13.36
N ARG A 138 -12.04 -14.04 -14.17
CA ARG A 138 -11.90 -14.17 -15.64
C ARG A 138 -10.50 -14.59 -16.08
N ARG A 139 -9.57 -14.80 -15.15
CA ARG A 139 -8.18 -15.19 -15.43
C ARG A 139 -7.44 -14.18 -16.34
N LEU A 140 -7.80 -12.91 -16.25
CA LEU A 140 -7.17 -11.82 -17.00
C LEU A 140 -5.90 -11.29 -16.31
N VAL A 141 -5.79 -11.49 -15.01
CA VAL A 141 -4.64 -11.14 -14.17
C VAL A 141 -4.41 -12.28 -13.18
N THR A 142 -3.17 -12.52 -12.80
CA THR A 142 -2.78 -13.42 -11.71
C THR A 142 -2.06 -12.64 -10.62
N LEU A 143 -2.07 -13.17 -9.40
CA LEU A 143 -1.40 -12.57 -8.24
C LEU A 143 -0.27 -13.46 -7.71
N ASP A 144 0.16 -14.44 -8.49
CA ASP A 144 1.11 -15.48 -8.04
C ASP A 144 2.50 -14.94 -7.74
N ALA A 145 2.87 -13.78 -8.32
CA ALA A 145 4.15 -13.12 -8.12
C ALA A 145 4.12 -12.00 -7.07
N VAL A 146 2.98 -11.77 -6.41
CA VAL A 146 2.85 -10.70 -5.41
C VAL A 146 3.65 -11.03 -4.16
N GLU A 147 4.60 -10.17 -3.82
CA GLU A 147 5.43 -10.26 -2.62
C GLU A 147 5.04 -9.23 -1.55
N ILE A 148 4.31 -8.18 -1.94
CA ILE A 148 3.88 -7.10 -1.05
C ILE A 148 2.40 -6.84 -1.21
N LEU A 149 1.66 -6.93 -0.11
CA LEU A 149 0.24 -6.57 0.00
C LEU A 149 0.09 -5.38 0.92
N VAL A 150 -0.66 -4.37 0.48
CA VAL A 150 -1.10 -3.25 1.31
C VAL A 150 -2.63 -3.21 1.32
N LEU A 151 -3.22 -3.12 2.52
CA LEU A 151 -4.63 -2.75 2.69
C LEU A 151 -4.67 -1.34 3.28
N ASP A 152 -5.28 -0.42 2.56
CA ASP A 152 -5.47 0.96 3.00
C ASP A 152 -6.94 1.22 3.29
N GLU A 153 -7.23 1.88 4.40
CA GLU A 153 -8.59 2.09 4.91
C GLU A 153 -9.38 0.77 5.06
N ALA A 154 -8.77 -0.23 5.71
CA ALA A 154 -9.34 -1.56 5.84
C ALA A 154 -10.68 -1.57 6.58
N ASP A 155 -10.86 -0.74 7.60
CA ASP A 155 -12.13 -0.54 8.30
C ASP A 155 -13.24 -0.07 7.35
N ARG A 156 -12.94 0.85 6.46
CA ARG A 156 -13.89 1.33 5.46
C ARG A 156 -14.27 0.25 4.45
N MET A 157 -13.33 -0.60 4.03
CA MET A 157 -13.64 -1.75 3.17
C MET A 157 -14.63 -2.70 3.85
N LEU A 158 -14.49 -2.95 5.14
CA LEU A 158 -15.44 -3.75 5.92
C LEU A 158 -16.81 -3.09 6.02
N ASP A 159 -16.85 -1.81 6.35
CA ASP A 159 -18.11 -1.04 6.47
C ASP A 159 -18.90 -1.01 5.14
N MET A 160 -18.19 -1.04 4.01
CA MET A 160 -18.80 -1.11 2.67
C MET A 160 -19.18 -2.53 2.24
N GLY A 161 -18.96 -3.54 3.08
CA GLY A 161 -19.31 -4.93 2.80
C GLY A 161 -18.34 -5.68 1.88
N PHE A 162 -17.09 -5.23 1.75
CA PHE A 162 -16.10 -5.84 0.86
C PHE A 162 -15.32 -7.01 1.47
N LYS A 163 -15.62 -7.39 2.71
CA LYS A 163 -14.93 -8.51 3.37
C LYS A 163 -14.87 -9.79 2.52
N PRO A 164 -15.97 -10.27 1.90
CA PRO A 164 -15.93 -11.48 1.09
C PRO A 164 -14.97 -11.37 -0.11
N GLN A 165 -14.95 -10.22 -0.80
CA GLN A 165 -14.06 -9.98 -1.93
C GLN A 165 -12.61 -9.88 -1.49
N VAL A 166 -12.33 -9.14 -0.41
CA VAL A 166 -10.98 -9.01 0.16
C VAL A 166 -10.44 -10.38 0.58
N ASP A 167 -11.22 -11.18 1.30
CA ASP A 167 -10.83 -12.55 1.70
C ASP A 167 -10.49 -13.43 0.50
N ARG A 168 -11.28 -13.40 -0.56
CA ARG A 168 -11.04 -14.17 -1.77
C ARG A 168 -9.77 -13.73 -2.49
N ILE A 169 -9.49 -12.43 -2.53
CA ILE A 169 -8.26 -11.88 -3.12
C ILE A 169 -7.05 -12.33 -2.31
N VAL A 170 -7.09 -12.14 -1.00
CA VAL A 170 -5.97 -12.48 -0.09
C VAL A 170 -5.65 -13.97 -0.14
N LYS A 171 -6.65 -14.84 -0.26
CA LYS A 171 -6.44 -16.30 -0.42
C LYS A 171 -5.72 -16.70 -1.71
N ARG A 172 -5.73 -15.84 -2.73
CA ARG A 172 -5.01 -16.08 -3.99
C ARG A 172 -3.57 -15.59 -3.99
N LEU A 173 -3.17 -14.88 -2.94
CA LEU A 173 -1.81 -14.38 -2.78
C LEU A 173 -0.88 -15.48 -2.27
N PRO A 174 0.42 -15.41 -2.61
CA PRO A 174 1.44 -16.22 -1.94
C PRO A 174 1.39 -16.04 -0.42
N ARG A 175 1.65 -17.12 0.32
CA ARG A 175 1.73 -17.05 1.79
C ARG A 175 2.97 -16.31 2.26
N ASP A 176 4.08 -16.50 1.56
CA ASP A 176 5.33 -15.78 1.78
C ASP A 176 5.24 -14.41 1.10
N ARG A 177 4.74 -13.45 1.85
CA ARG A 177 4.59 -12.06 1.43
C ARG A 177 4.75 -11.14 2.61
N GLN A 178 5.07 -9.88 2.34
CA GLN A 178 4.93 -8.79 3.31
C GLN A 178 3.52 -8.22 3.24
N THR A 179 2.86 -8.04 4.37
CA THR A 179 1.54 -7.41 4.46
C THR A 179 1.59 -6.17 5.34
N MET A 180 1.16 -5.04 4.80
CA MET A 180 1.03 -3.77 5.51
C MET A 180 -0.46 -3.39 5.59
N PHE A 181 -0.97 -3.32 6.81
CA PHE A 181 -2.39 -3.12 7.10
C PHE A 181 -2.60 -1.75 7.75
N PHE A 182 -3.32 -0.86 7.05
CA PHE A 182 -3.61 0.50 7.50
C PHE A 182 -5.11 0.67 7.72
N SER A 183 -5.46 1.18 8.90
CA SER A 183 -6.86 1.41 9.28
C SER A 183 -6.95 2.51 10.33
N ALA A 184 -8.07 3.22 10.39
CA ALA A 184 -8.34 4.19 11.46
C ALA A 184 -8.62 3.50 12.78
N THR A 185 -9.08 2.24 12.74
CA THR A 185 -9.30 1.38 13.91
C THR A 185 -8.69 0.00 13.69
N LEU A 186 -8.24 -0.65 14.76
CA LEU A 186 -7.73 -2.02 14.77
C LEU A 186 -8.49 -2.88 15.78
N ASP A 187 -9.68 -2.46 16.16
CA ASP A 187 -10.54 -3.16 17.12
C ASP A 187 -11.56 -4.06 16.42
N GLY A 188 -12.14 -5.01 17.15
CA GLY A 188 -13.21 -5.87 16.67
C GLY A 188 -12.86 -6.67 15.42
N GLU A 189 -13.75 -6.66 14.44
CA GLU A 189 -13.61 -7.43 13.20
C GLU A 189 -12.41 -6.99 12.37
N VAL A 190 -12.09 -5.70 12.36
CA VAL A 190 -10.89 -5.15 11.68
C VAL A 190 -9.62 -5.73 12.28
N GLY A 191 -9.52 -5.78 13.60
CA GLY A 191 -8.38 -6.37 14.32
C GLY A 191 -8.23 -7.86 14.03
N GLN A 192 -9.33 -8.60 13.96
CA GLN A 192 -9.32 -10.01 13.59
C GLN A 192 -8.80 -10.24 12.17
N LEU A 193 -9.21 -9.40 11.20
CA LEU A 193 -8.68 -9.46 9.84
C LEU A 193 -7.20 -9.12 9.78
N ALA A 194 -6.78 -8.11 10.51
CA ALA A 194 -5.39 -7.71 10.58
C ALA A 194 -4.51 -8.88 11.08
N ASP A 195 -4.92 -9.56 12.14
CA ASP A 195 -4.23 -10.73 12.67
C ASP A 195 -4.23 -11.92 11.70
N GLN A 196 -5.32 -12.10 10.96
CA GLN A 196 -5.45 -13.17 9.97
C GLN A 196 -4.55 -12.95 8.74
N TYR A 197 -4.35 -11.69 8.31
CA TYR A 197 -3.63 -11.36 7.09
C TYR A 197 -2.15 -11.10 7.30
N THR A 198 -1.70 -10.91 8.54
CA THR A 198 -0.31 -10.59 8.89
C THR A 198 0.34 -11.71 9.70
N SER A 199 1.67 -11.70 9.74
CA SER A 199 2.48 -12.60 10.55
C SER A 199 3.57 -11.79 11.25
N ASP A 200 3.65 -11.92 12.60
CA ASP A 200 4.62 -11.23 13.44
C ASP A 200 4.72 -9.72 13.15
N ALA A 201 3.55 -9.09 12.96
CA ALA A 201 3.49 -7.70 12.54
C ALA A 201 3.96 -6.72 13.61
N ALA A 202 4.72 -5.70 13.19
CA ALA A 202 5.00 -4.52 14.00
C ALA A 202 3.75 -3.64 14.07
N ARG A 203 3.31 -3.32 15.31
CA ARG A 203 2.12 -2.49 15.54
C ARG A 203 2.51 -1.06 15.84
N HIS A 204 1.97 -0.12 15.07
CA HIS A 204 2.19 1.30 15.21
C HIS A 204 0.87 2.06 15.27
N GLU A 205 0.77 3.01 16.18
CA GLU A 205 -0.37 3.90 16.31
C GLU A 205 0.11 5.34 16.10
N ALA A 206 -0.49 6.04 15.12
CA ALA A 206 -0.34 7.49 15.02
C ALA A 206 -1.34 8.12 15.99
N SER A 207 -0.85 8.79 17.02
CA SER A 207 -1.68 9.66 17.83
C SER A 207 -1.74 11.04 17.18
N PHE A 208 -2.94 11.61 17.04
CA PHE A 208 -3.07 13.04 16.87
C PHE A 208 -2.63 13.72 18.16
N ALA A 209 -1.35 14.08 18.27
CA ALA A 209 -1.04 15.28 19.03
C ALA A 209 -1.11 16.41 18.00
N PRO A 210 -1.95 17.42 18.16
CA PRO A 210 -1.78 18.64 17.39
C PRO A 210 -0.38 19.11 17.66
N ASP A 211 0.36 19.44 16.58
CA ASP A 211 1.61 20.18 16.68
C ASP A 211 1.33 21.37 17.56
N GLN A 212 1.81 21.35 18.80
CA GLN A 212 1.87 22.54 19.61
C GLN A 212 2.99 23.36 19.02
N GLY A 213 2.63 24.12 17.99
CA GLY A 213 3.48 25.19 17.50
C GLY A 213 3.76 26.17 18.62
N ALA A 214 5.02 26.34 18.92
CA ALA A 214 5.53 27.51 19.59
C ALA A 214 6.35 28.30 18.59
#